data_c6b94e19145a69f050cb9d1d9290f03e
#
_entry.id   c6b94e19145a69f050cb9d1d9290f03e
#
_cell.length_a   1.000
_cell.length_b   1.000
_cell.length_c   1.000
_cell.angle_alpha   90.00
_cell.angle_beta   90.00
_cell.angle_gamma   90.00
#
_symmetry.space_group_name_H-M   'P 1'
#
loop_
_entity.id
_entity.type
_entity.pdbx_description
1 polymer ?
#
loop_
_entity_poly.entity_id
_entity_poly.type
_entity_poly.pdbx_seq_one_letter_code
_entity_poly.pdbx_strand_id
1 'polypeptide(L)'
;MRAHSRGLVGAVGAAFLLLGLMGCGSASKDTNPPTATAGTSGAQVEVGNTINYGSFGTTADIDCADGKSLNVGGSNNTLTVKGTCASVNIGGADNKITFDKVDKDISVVGLNNTVSYKDGDPKVDDLGSGNAISKG
;
A
#
# COMPACT_ATOMS: atom_id res chain seq x y z
N MET A 1 -1.61 73.15 -2.62
CA MET A 1 -1.55 72.60 -2.63
C MET A 1 -1.45 71.51 -2.75
N ARG A 2 -1.36 71.00 -2.81
CA ARG A 2 -1.20 70.27 -2.84
C ARG A 2 -1.10 69.16 -2.71
N ALA A 3 -1.01 68.50 -2.72
CA ALA A 3 -0.92 67.63 -2.59
C ALA A 3 -0.70 66.59 -2.59
N HIS A 4 -0.74 66.20 -2.56
CA HIS A 4 -0.58 65.32 -2.51
C HIS A 4 -0.49 64.20 -2.40
N SER A 5 -0.36 63.67 -2.43
CA SER A 5 -0.35 62.75 -2.27
C SER A 5 -0.24 61.70 -2.46
N ARG A 6 -0.14 61.34 -2.51
CA ARG A 6 -0.03 60.50 -2.59
C ARG A 6 0.15 59.40 -2.44
N GLY A 7 0.23 58.86 -2.35
CA GLY A 7 0.35 57.85 -2.22
C GLY A 7 0.41 56.84 -2.09
N LEU A 8 0.42 56.44 -2.06
CA LEU A 8 0.41 55.59 -1.82
C LEU A 8 0.35 54.47 -1.96
N VAL A 9 0.49 54.05 -1.98
CA VAL A 9 0.44 53.16 -2.11
C VAL A 9 0.63 52.14 -2.01
N GLY A 10 0.63 51.63 -1.94
CA GLY A 10 0.75 50.68 -2.05
C GLY A 10 0.97 49.60 -1.83
N ALA A 11 1.00 49.19 -1.68
CA ALA A 11 1.18 48.34 -1.51
C ALA A 11 1.05 47.29 -1.41
N VAL A 12 1.11 46.79 -1.31
CA VAL A 12 0.96 45.97 -1.23
C VAL A 12 0.99 44.81 -1.22
N GLY A 13 0.95 44.34 -1.20
CA GLY A 13 0.89 43.32 -1.31
C GLY A 13 1.28 42.31 -1.20
N ALA A 14 1.33 41.88 -0.99
CA ALA A 14 1.65 41.06 -1.04
C ALA A 14 1.78 40.02 -0.60
N ALA A 15 1.82 39.64 -0.37
CA ALA A 15 1.96 38.74 -0.02
C ALA A 15 1.63 37.67 0.18
N PHE A 16 1.54 37.27 0.28
CA PHE A 16 1.20 36.36 0.57
C PHE A 16 1.26 35.20 0.44
N LEU A 17 1.42 34.98 0.23
CA LEU A 17 1.43 34.07 0.01
C LEU A 17 1.80 33.08 0.47
N LEU A 18 2.00 32.92 0.69
CA LEU A 18 2.41 32.04 1.01
C LEU A 18 2.24 31.19 1.63
N LEU A 19 2.09 31.12 1.99
CA LEU A 19 1.89 30.38 2.63
C LEU A 19 1.60 29.29 2.56
N GLY A 20 1.23 29.15 2.38
CA GLY A 20 0.81 28.12 2.38
C GLY A 20 1.49 27.16 2.35
N LEU A 21 1.74 27.14 2.13
CA LEU A 21 2.29 26.24 1.94
C LEU A 21 2.76 25.57 2.78
N MET A 22 2.91 25.76 3.28
CA MET A 22 3.47 25.20 4.03
C MET A 22 2.87 24.31 4.65
N GLY A 23 2.18 24.54 4.78
CA GLY A 23 1.64 23.73 5.52
C GLY A 23 1.76 22.49 5.23
N CYS A 24 1.62 22.29 4.42
CA CYS A 24 1.59 21.15 4.13
C CYS A 24 2.46 20.38 4.70
N GLY A 25 3.10 20.43 4.49
CA GLY A 25 3.90 19.60 4.83
C GLY A 25 3.95 19.22 6.08
N SER A 26 3.89 19.77 6.62
CA SER A 26 4.14 19.48 7.75
C SER A 26 3.52 18.55 8.38
N ALA A 27 2.73 18.59 8.24
CA ALA A 27 2.08 17.84 8.87
C ALA A 27 2.60 16.69 9.17
N SER A 28 2.65 16.23 8.72
CA SER A 28 3.04 15.14 8.89
C SER A 28 3.79 14.82 9.88
N LYS A 29 4.33 14.88 10.17
CA LYS A 29 5.10 14.50 10.92
C LYS A 29 4.76 14.03 12.06
N ASP A 30 4.21 13.94 12.45
CA ASP A 30 3.99 13.63 13.58
C ASP A 30 3.56 12.41 13.79
N THR A 31 3.23 12.05 14.20
CA THR A 31 2.69 10.97 14.43
C THR A 31 3.34 9.91 14.00
N ASN A 32 3.62 9.18 14.22
CA ASN A 32 4.07 8.07 13.99
C ASN A 32 3.39 7.34 13.05
N PRO A 33 3.50 7.53 11.94
CA PRO A 33 2.84 6.83 10.92
C PRO A 33 3.31 5.42 10.84
N PRO A 34 2.54 4.58 10.27
CA PRO A 34 2.96 3.25 10.03
C PRO A 34 4.17 3.25 9.14
N THR A 35 4.97 2.27 9.28
CA THR A 35 6.14 2.16 8.45
C THR A 35 5.73 1.88 7.01
N ALA A 36 6.27 2.64 6.11
CA ALA A 36 6.00 2.45 4.71
C ALA A 36 7.31 2.29 3.97
N THR A 37 7.39 1.29 3.15
CA THR A 37 8.56 1.05 2.34
C THR A 37 8.15 1.17 0.88
N ALA A 38 8.81 2.05 0.18
CA ALA A 38 8.52 2.25 -1.22
C ALA A 38 9.83 2.18 -1.99
N GLY A 39 9.77 1.69 -3.19
CA GLY A 39 10.95 1.60 -4.00
C GLY A 39 10.71 0.64 -5.12
N THR A 40 11.74 0.00 -5.61
CA THR A 40 11.57 -0.93 -6.70
C THR A 40 10.72 -2.12 -6.30
N SER A 41 10.62 -2.39 -5.03
CA SER A 41 9.81 -3.48 -4.55
C SER A 41 8.36 -3.09 -4.30
N GLY A 42 7.98 -1.88 -4.62
CA GLY A 42 6.62 -1.45 -4.39
C GLY A 42 6.39 -0.93 -2.99
N ALA A 43 5.15 -0.64 -2.67
CA ALA A 43 4.78 -0.02 -1.42
C ALA A 43 4.18 -1.03 -0.45
N GLN A 44 4.78 -1.12 0.70
CA GLN A 44 4.32 -2.02 1.75
C GLN A 44 4.14 -1.22 3.03
N VAL A 45 2.97 -1.33 3.62
CA VAL A 45 2.65 -0.64 4.87
C VAL A 45 2.10 -1.65 5.86
N GLU A 46 2.68 -1.68 7.03
CA GLU A 46 2.20 -2.58 8.07
C GLU A 46 1.47 -1.79 9.15
N VAL A 47 0.24 -2.17 9.43
CA VAL A 47 -0.56 -1.51 10.45
C VAL A 47 -1.06 -2.59 11.39
N GLY A 48 -0.66 -2.50 12.66
CA GLY A 48 -0.98 -3.53 13.62
C GLY A 48 -0.37 -4.84 13.17
N ASN A 49 -1.19 -5.86 13.02
CA ASN A 49 -0.73 -7.16 12.58
C ASN A 49 -1.09 -7.45 11.13
N THR A 50 -1.31 -6.41 10.35
CA THR A 50 -1.71 -6.55 8.96
C THR A 50 -0.73 -5.82 8.05
N ILE A 51 -0.26 -6.52 7.04
CA ILE A 51 0.61 -5.97 6.03
C ILE A 51 -0.24 -5.62 4.82
N ASN A 52 -0.11 -4.40 4.33
CA ASN A 52 -0.81 -3.96 3.14
C ASN A 52 0.23 -3.70 2.05
N TYR A 53 0.06 -4.37 0.93
CA TYR A 53 0.97 -4.21 -0.19
C TYR A 53 0.19 -3.75 -1.41
N GLY A 54 0.63 -2.70 -2.05
CA GLY A 54 0.01 -2.22 -3.26
C GLY A 54 1.05 -1.63 -4.19
N SER A 55 1.07 -2.11 -5.41
CA SER A 55 2.01 -1.60 -6.39
C SER A 55 1.66 -2.12 -7.78
N PHE A 56 2.45 -1.76 -8.77
CA PHE A 56 2.25 -2.19 -10.15
C PHE A 56 3.58 -2.64 -10.74
N GLY A 57 3.61 -3.87 -11.22
CA GLY A 57 4.77 -4.39 -11.92
C GLY A 57 6.01 -4.57 -11.05
N THR A 58 5.84 -4.91 -9.79
CA THR A 58 6.97 -5.02 -8.88
C THR A 58 7.23 -6.44 -8.45
N THR A 59 8.44 -6.69 -7.96
CA THR A 59 8.81 -7.97 -7.37
C THR A 59 9.29 -7.68 -5.96
N ALA A 60 8.72 -8.39 -4.99
CA ALA A 60 9.05 -8.12 -3.59
C ALA A 60 8.97 -9.37 -2.74
N ASP A 61 9.65 -9.33 -1.61
CA ASP A 61 9.56 -10.36 -0.58
C ASP A 61 8.81 -9.76 0.60
N ILE A 62 7.89 -10.51 1.15
CA ILE A 62 7.08 -10.09 2.28
C ILE A 62 7.21 -11.14 3.36
N ASP A 63 7.23 -10.74 4.60
CA ASP A 63 7.36 -11.66 5.72
C ASP A 63 6.16 -11.52 6.65
N CYS A 64 5.34 -12.55 6.70
CA CYS A 64 4.19 -12.60 7.60
C CYS A 64 4.57 -13.00 9.03
N ALA A 65 5.83 -13.34 9.25
CA ALA A 65 6.31 -13.75 10.57
C ALA A 65 5.48 -14.92 11.12
N ASP A 66 4.83 -14.71 12.25
CA ASP A 66 4.11 -15.78 12.91
C ASP A 66 2.61 -15.62 12.91
N GLY A 67 2.06 -15.07 11.90
CA GLY A 67 0.60 -14.96 11.82
C GLY A 67 0.07 -13.60 11.50
N LYS A 68 0.81 -12.81 10.76
CA LYS A 68 0.29 -11.56 10.28
C LYS A 68 -0.70 -11.81 9.16
N SER A 69 -1.58 -10.86 8.94
CA SER A 69 -2.50 -10.89 7.81
C SER A 69 -1.89 -10.09 6.67
N LEU A 70 -2.26 -10.44 5.45
CA LEU A 70 -1.71 -9.77 4.28
C LEU A 70 -2.83 -9.35 3.34
N ASN A 71 -2.80 -8.09 2.94
CA ASN A 71 -3.68 -7.57 1.91
C ASN A 71 -2.84 -7.15 0.71
N VAL A 72 -3.18 -7.62 -0.45
CA VAL A 72 -2.46 -7.32 -1.68
C VAL A 72 -3.39 -6.64 -2.66
N GLY A 73 -2.95 -5.52 -3.21
CA GLY A 73 -3.65 -4.82 -4.28
C GLY A 73 -2.69 -4.51 -5.41
N GLY A 74 -3.20 -3.91 -6.46
CA GLY A 74 -2.38 -3.53 -7.59
C GLY A 74 -2.35 -4.59 -8.68
N SER A 75 -1.37 -4.50 -9.57
CA SER A 75 -1.35 -5.38 -10.74
C SER A 75 0.05 -5.78 -11.14
N ASN A 76 0.17 -6.94 -11.70
CA ASN A 76 1.43 -7.43 -12.26
C ASN A 76 2.57 -7.51 -11.26
N ASN A 77 2.25 -7.83 -10.03
CA ASN A 77 3.27 -7.98 -9.00
C ASN A 77 3.65 -9.45 -8.84
N THR A 78 4.91 -9.69 -8.55
CA THR A 78 5.40 -11.02 -8.22
C THR A 78 5.90 -10.99 -6.79
N LEU A 79 5.22 -11.68 -5.92
CA LEU A 79 5.49 -11.62 -4.49
C LEU A 79 5.88 -12.99 -3.95
N THR A 80 6.90 -12.99 -3.11
CA THR A 80 7.29 -14.18 -2.36
C THR A 80 7.05 -13.88 -0.89
N VAL A 81 6.16 -14.62 -0.28
CA VAL A 81 5.73 -14.34 1.09
C VAL A 81 6.25 -15.43 2.00
N LYS A 82 7.06 -15.01 2.96
CA LYS A 82 7.69 -15.92 3.91
C LYS A 82 6.95 -15.93 5.22
N GLY A 83 7.22 -16.92 6.01
CA GLY A 83 6.60 -17.06 7.33
C GLY A 83 5.21 -17.63 7.23
N THR A 84 4.44 -17.45 8.27
CA THR A 84 3.08 -17.97 8.35
C THR A 84 2.10 -16.81 8.29
N CYS A 85 1.30 -16.76 7.25
CA CYS A 85 0.25 -15.76 7.14
C CYS A 85 -1.03 -16.33 7.73
N ALA A 86 -1.77 -15.53 8.46
CA ALA A 86 -3.04 -15.97 9.02
C ALA A 86 -4.12 -15.84 7.95
N SER A 87 -4.46 -14.64 7.58
CA SER A 87 -5.49 -14.37 6.58
C SER A 87 -4.88 -13.58 5.43
N VAL A 88 -5.25 -13.94 4.23
CA VAL A 88 -4.72 -13.32 3.02
C VAL A 88 -5.88 -12.85 2.15
N ASN A 89 -5.83 -11.58 1.77
CA ASN A 89 -6.81 -11.01 0.87
C ASN A 89 -6.08 -10.47 -0.34
N ILE A 90 -6.45 -10.89 -1.52
CA ILE A 90 -5.81 -10.47 -2.74
C ILE A 90 -6.83 -9.84 -3.67
N GLY A 91 -6.61 -8.58 -4.01
CA GLY A 91 -7.38 -7.88 -5.01
C GLY A 91 -6.45 -7.54 -6.17
N GLY A 92 -6.98 -6.88 -7.17
CA GLY A 92 -6.16 -6.48 -8.31
C GLY A 92 -6.09 -7.55 -9.38
N ALA A 93 -5.10 -7.44 -10.25
CA ALA A 93 -5.06 -8.29 -11.43
C ALA A 93 -3.66 -8.76 -11.76
N ASP A 94 -3.57 -9.95 -12.32
CA ASP A 94 -2.31 -10.47 -12.84
C ASP A 94 -1.17 -10.52 -11.83
N ASN A 95 -1.49 -10.76 -10.59
CA ASN A 95 -0.47 -10.89 -9.55
C ASN A 95 -0.08 -12.37 -9.41
N LYS A 96 1.20 -12.60 -9.13
CA LYS A 96 1.69 -13.94 -8.88
C LYS A 96 2.28 -13.96 -7.49
N ILE A 97 1.70 -14.74 -6.61
CA ILE A 97 2.06 -14.72 -5.20
C ILE A 97 2.33 -16.13 -4.70
N THR A 98 3.47 -16.32 -4.06
CA THR A 98 3.84 -17.61 -3.49
C THR A 98 4.00 -17.45 -1.99
N PHE A 99 3.33 -18.30 -1.23
CA PHE A 99 3.37 -18.28 0.23
C PHE A 99 4.11 -19.50 0.76
N ASP A 100 4.84 -19.32 1.86
CA ASP A 100 5.42 -20.46 2.56
C ASP A 100 4.30 -21.21 3.30
N LYS A 101 3.48 -20.50 4.03
CA LYS A 101 2.39 -21.12 4.77
C LYS A 101 1.24 -20.14 5.00
N VAL A 102 0.02 -20.61 4.84
CA VAL A 102 -1.17 -19.84 5.17
C VAL A 102 -2.03 -20.67 6.11
N ASP A 103 -2.35 -20.11 7.26
CA ASP A 103 -3.05 -20.85 8.29
C ASP A 103 -4.55 -20.84 8.21
N LYS A 104 -5.15 -19.71 7.99
CA LYS A 104 -6.60 -19.58 8.12
C LYS A 104 -7.33 -19.50 6.81
N ASP A 105 -7.12 -18.46 6.05
CA ASP A 105 -7.86 -18.31 4.81
C ASP A 105 -7.13 -17.51 3.75
N ILE A 106 -7.53 -17.74 2.52
CA ILE A 106 -7.08 -17.00 1.36
C ILE A 106 -8.35 -16.58 0.61
N SER A 107 -8.53 -15.28 0.45
CA SER A 107 -9.64 -14.74 -0.31
C SER A 107 -9.11 -13.95 -1.50
N VAL A 108 -9.56 -14.28 -2.69
CA VAL A 108 -9.12 -13.61 -3.90
C VAL A 108 -10.33 -13.00 -4.57
N VAL A 109 -10.31 -11.67 -4.73
CA VAL A 109 -11.43 -10.97 -5.37
C VAL A 109 -11.05 -10.33 -6.68
N GLY A 110 -9.85 -10.54 -7.13
CA GLY A 110 -9.38 -9.90 -8.36
C GLY A 110 -9.48 -10.78 -9.58
N LEU A 111 -8.66 -10.48 -10.57
CA LEU A 111 -8.70 -11.15 -11.86
C LEU A 111 -7.34 -11.72 -12.22
N ASN A 112 -7.34 -12.92 -12.74
CA ASN A 112 -6.12 -13.54 -13.26
C ASN A 112 -4.94 -13.56 -12.30
N ASN A 113 -5.21 -13.75 -11.05
CA ASN A 113 -4.12 -13.87 -10.07
C ASN A 113 -3.72 -15.33 -9.92
N THR A 114 -2.43 -15.56 -9.71
CA THR A 114 -1.92 -16.90 -9.47
C THR A 114 -1.39 -16.95 -8.05
N VAL A 115 -1.94 -17.82 -7.24
CA VAL A 115 -1.59 -17.93 -5.84
C VAL A 115 -1.20 -19.35 -5.53
N SER A 116 -0.04 -19.53 -4.93
CA SER A 116 0.37 -20.85 -4.48
C SER A 116 0.86 -20.77 -3.05
N TYR A 117 0.61 -21.81 -2.27
CA TYR A 117 1.09 -21.89 -0.91
C TYR A 117 1.67 -23.28 -0.68
N LYS A 118 2.77 -23.35 0.04
CA LYS A 118 3.49 -24.60 0.18
C LYS A 118 2.97 -25.42 1.34
N ASP A 119 2.47 -24.78 2.35
CA ASP A 119 2.03 -25.45 3.58
C ASP A 119 0.76 -24.81 4.13
N GLY A 120 0.10 -25.49 5.04
CA GLY A 120 -1.13 -25.04 5.66
C GLY A 120 -2.34 -25.59 4.96
N ASP A 121 -3.49 -25.40 5.58
CA ASP A 121 -4.77 -25.82 5.01
C ASP A 121 -5.77 -24.66 5.11
N PRO A 122 -5.52 -23.58 4.42
CA PRO A 122 -6.41 -22.42 4.51
C PRO A 122 -7.72 -22.70 3.80
N LYS A 123 -8.75 -22.02 4.24
CA LYS A 123 -9.99 -21.99 3.50
C LYS A 123 -9.77 -21.06 2.31
N VAL A 124 -10.11 -21.51 1.13
CA VAL A 124 -9.87 -20.74 -0.08
C VAL A 124 -11.19 -20.27 -0.66
N ASP A 125 -11.33 -18.96 -0.79
CA ASP A 125 -12.50 -18.35 -1.40
C ASP A 125 -12.06 -17.57 -2.63
N ASP A 126 -12.50 -18.01 -3.80
CA ASP A 126 -12.20 -17.30 -5.03
C ASP A 126 -13.46 -16.58 -5.47
N LEU A 127 -13.49 -15.28 -5.26
CA LEU A 127 -14.63 -14.45 -5.57
C LEU A 127 -14.42 -13.63 -6.84
N GLY A 128 -13.33 -13.86 -7.52
CA GLY A 128 -13.02 -13.16 -8.77
C GLY A 128 -13.13 -14.07 -9.96
N SER A 129 -12.33 -13.80 -10.97
CA SER A 129 -12.34 -14.56 -12.21
C SER A 129 -10.95 -14.86 -12.70
N GLY A 130 -10.77 -16.04 -13.25
CA GLY A 130 -9.50 -16.41 -13.87
C GLY A 130 -8.37 -16.62 -12.90
N ASN A 131 -8.67 -16.74 -11.61
CA ASN A 131 -7.64 -16.93 -10.62
C ASN A 131 -7.26 -18.41 -10.49
N ALA A 132 -5.99 -18.67 -10.23
CA ALA A 132 -5.53 -20.02 -9.98
C ALA A 132 -4.93 -20.07 -8.58
N ILE A 133 -5.54 -20.82 -7.70
CA ILE A 133 -5.09 -20.93 -6.31
C ILE A 133 -4.83 -22.40 -6.02
N SER A 134 -3.61 -22.71 -5.63
CA SER A 134 -3.27 -24.09 -5.42
C SER A 134 -2.22 -24.27 -4.34
N LYS A 135 -2.23 -25.45 -3.75
CA LYS A 135 -1.19 -25.84 -2.82
C LYS A 135 -0.11 -26.55 -3.60
N GLY A 136 1.10 -26.08 -3.49
CA GLY A 136 2.08 -26.73 -4.29
C GLY A 136 3.52 -26.50 -3.97
#